data_4c4bdfe75b99faba0a9b2555f6e67494
#
_entry.id   4c4bdfe75b99faba0a9b2555f6e67494
#
_cell.length_a   1.000
_cell.length_b   1.000
_cell.length_c   1.000
_cell.angle_alpha   90.00
_cell.angle_beta   90.00
_cell.angle_gamma   90.00
#
_symmetry.space_group_name_H-M   'P 1'
#
loop_
_entity.id
_entity.type
_entity.pdbx_description
1 polymer ?
#
loop_
_entity_poly.entity_id
_entity_poly.type
_entity_poly.pdbx_seq_one_letter_code
_entity_poly.pdbx_strand_id
1 'polypeptide(L)'
;SQFHVRNLFYNVPARRRFLDKSTASSKQIKAEFQRVALCNPDVAFELYDNDAPVYRLQPASLAARIVDVVGRHIKPNLLEVAADTSIVRVEGFVGRPAAAKKSNAEQYFFVNGRYFSDQYLRKAVLRAYEKLIPDTCFPAYFLFLTIDPERIDVNVHPQKIEVKFDDKEAVWEIVHAAVRNTLGKTGAVPMMDFTAEGRIEIPVAQRGAVYDEPAAMVNEHYNPFAEGYAAEGGDAAEVEEFPGE
;
A
#
# COMPACT_ATOMS: atom_id res chain seq x y z
N SER A 1 -25.54 -5.72 -27.23
CA SER A 1 -25.38 -7.15 -27.53
C SER A 1 -25.78 -7.97 -26.30
N GLN A 2 -26.41 -9.12 -26.49
CA GLN A 2 -26.73 -10.07 -25.43
C GLN A 2 -26.03 -11.39 -25.71
N PHE A 3 -25.43 -11.96 -24.67
CA PHE A 3 -24.76 -13.26 -24.73
C PHE A 3 -25.39 -14.18 -23.69
N HIS A 4 -25.83 -15.37 -24.13
CA HIS A 4 -26.41 -16.39 -23.26
C HIS A 4 -25.51 -17.62 -23.26
N VAL A 5 -24.82 -17.88 -22.15
CA VAL A 5 -24.01 -19.08 -21.97
C VAL A 5 -24.78 -20.02 -21.06
N ARG A 6 -25.23 -21.17 -21.61
CA ARG A 6 -26.02 -22.19 -20.89
C ARG A 6 -25.29 -23.52 -20.94
N ASN A 7 -25.47 -24.32 -19.90
CA ASN A 7 -24.91 -25.67 -19.81
C ASN A 7 -23.41 -25.74 -20.08
N LEU A 8 -22.66 -24.83 -19.46
CA LEU A 8 -21.18 -24.75 -19.62
C LEU A 8 -20.55 -26.13 -19.34
N PHE A 9 -19.70 -26.59 -20.27
CA PHE A 9 -19.06 -27.91 -20.25
C PHE A 9 -20.03 -29.11 -20.33
N TYR A 10 -21.22 -28.95 -20.94
CA TYR A 10 -22.17 -30.05 -21.14
C TYR A 10 -21.53 -31.27 -21.79
N ASN A 11 -20.74 -31.06 -22.82
CA ASN A 11 -20.05 -32.09 -23.60
C ASN A 11 -18.64 -32.46 -23.06
N VAL A 12 -18.20 -31.92 -21.91
CA VAL A 12 -16.90 -32.20 -21.31
C VAL A 12 -17.07 -32.53 -19.82
N PRO A 13 -17.52 -33.76 -19.48
CA PRO A 13 -17.85 -34.14 -18.10
C PRO A 13 -16.71 -33.95 -17.11
N ALA A 14 -15.47 -34.18 -17.54
CA ALA A 14 -14.28 -33.97 -16.72
C ALA A 14 -14.15 -32.51 -16.24
N ARG A 15 -14.41 -31.53 -17.13
CA ARG A 15 -14.39 -30.10 -16.76
C ARG A 15 -15.61 -29.69 -15.94
N ARG A 16 -16.78 -30.31 -16.18
CA ARG A 16 -17.99 -30.02 -15.44
C ARG A 16 -17.84 -30.30 -13.94
N ARG A 17 -17.09 -31.35 -13.57
CA ARG A 17 -16.80 -31.69 -12.16
C ARG A 17 -16.06 -30.58 -11.41
N PHE A 18 -15.34 -29.70 -12.09
CA PHE A 18 -14.69 -28.55 -11.46
C PHE A 18 -15.65 -27.41 -11.14
N LEU A 19 -16.82 -27.35 -11.78
CA LEU A 19 -17.84 -26.34 -11.51
C LEU A 19 -18.67 -26.65 -10.24
N ASP A 20 -18.68 -27.91 -9.79
CA ASP A 20 -19.53 -28.36 -8.68
C ASP A 20 -19.08 -27.80 -7.30
N LYS A 21 -17.92 -27.12 -7.23
CA LYS A 21 -17.48 -26.40 -6.03
C LYS A 21 -17.98 -24.95 -6.07
N SER A 22 -19.29 -24.76 -5.90
CA SER A 22 -19.97 -23.47 -6.12
C SER A 22 -19.37 -22.27 -5.40
N THR A 23 -18.93 -22.42 -4.15
CA THR A 23 -18.37 -21.28 -3.37
C THR A 23 -17.04 -20.77 -3.89
N ALA A 24 -16.16 -21.63 -4.41
CA ALA A 24 -14.89 -21.23 -5.00
C ALA A 24 -15.12 -20.52 -6.34
N SER A 25 -16.05 -21.03 -7.16
CA SER A 25 -16.41 -20.45 -8.45
C SER A 25 -17.05 -19.06 -8.29
N SER A 26 -17.96 -18.87 -7.34
CA SER A 26 -18.55 -17.55 -7.06
C SER A 26 -17.52 -16.51 -6.63
N LYS A 27 -16.52 -16.91 -5.83
CA LYS A 27 -15.43 -15.99 -5.45
C LYS A 27 -14.59 -15.56 -6.65
N GLN A 28 -14.27 -16.50 -7.56
CA GLN A 28 -13.52 -16.20 -8.78
C GLN A 28 -14.31 -15.29 -9.72
N ILE A 29 -15.59 -15.55 -9.92
CA ILE A 29 -16.47 -14.70 -10.73
C ILE A 29 -16.52 -13.28 -10.18
N LYS A 30 -16.69 -13.13 -8.86
CA LYS A 30 -16.69 -11.82 -8.20
C LYS A 30 -15.36 -11.11 -8.39
N ALA A 31 -14.23 -11.81 -8.27
CA ALA A 31 -12.91 -11.22 -8.46
C ALA A 31 -12.71 -10.72 -9.90
N GLU A 32 -13.10 -11.49 -10.91
CA GLU A 32 -13.02 -11.04 -12.30
C GLU A 32 -13.96 -9.87 -12.59
N PHE A 33 -15.19 -9.91 -12.06
CA PHE A 33 -16.12 -8.79 -12.15
C PHE A 33 -15.55 -7.52 -11.53
N GLN A 34 -14.95 -7.60 -10.33
CA GLN A 34 -14.32 -6.48 -9.67
C GLN A 34 -13.18 -5.88 -10.50
N ARG A 35 -12.34 -6.71 -11.12
CA ARG A 35 -11.25 -6.27 -12.00
C ARG A 35 -11.76 -5.47 -13.18
N VAL A 36 -12.81 -5.98 -13.85
CA VAL A 36 -13.42 -5.29 -15.00
C VAL A 36 -14.11 -4.00 -14.57
N ALA A 37 -14.86 -4.02 -13.47
CA ALA A 37 -15.58 -2.86 -12.96
C ALA A 37 -14.65 -1.74 -12.49
N LEU A 38 -13.53 -2.08 -11.86
CA LEU A 38 -12.50 -1.11 -11.44
C LEU A 38 -11.80 -0.45 -12.62
N CYS A 39 -11.61 -1.20 -13.70
CA CYS A 39 -10.94 -0.72 -14.91
C CYS A 39 -11.82 0.22 -15.74
N ASN A 40 -13.14 0.15 -15.59
CA ASN A 40 -14.12 0.91 -16.36
C ASN A 40 -15.10 1.65 -15.43
N PRO A 41 -14.64 2.67 -14.71
CA PRO A 41 -15.47 3.35 -13.71
C PRO A 41 -16.64 4.14 -14.32
N ASP A 42 -16.53 4.53 -15.57
CA ASP A 42 -17.52 5.28 -16.36
C ASP A 42 -18.65 4.40 -16.91
N VAL A 43 -18.55 3.07 -16.78
CA VAL A 43 -19.58 2.12 -17.23
C VAL A 43 -20.41 1.61 -16.05
N ALA A 44 -21.73 1.49 -16.26
CA ALA A 44 -22.60 0.83 -15.30
C ALA A 44 -22.43 -0.69 -15.36
N PHE A 45 -22.36 -1.34 -14.19
CA PHE A 45 -22.27 -2.79 -14.08
C PHE A 45 -23.26 -3.34 -13.06
N GLU A 46 -23.85 -4.47 -13.38
CA GLU A 46 -24.67 -5.24 -12.45
C GLU A 46 -24.24 -6.71 -12.43
N LEU A 47 -24.18 -7.28 -11.26
CA LEU A 47 -23.93 -8.71 -11.05
C LEU A 47 -25.03 -9.29 -10.17
N TYR A 48 -25.64 -10.35 -10.65
CA TYR A 48 -26.65 -11.14 -9.92
C TYR A 48 -26.14 -12.56 -9.69
N ASP A 49 -26.46 -13.12 -8.53
CA ASP A 49 -26.20 -14.51 -8.17
C ASP A 49 -27.53 -15.12 -7.71
N ASN A 50 -28.10 -16.07 -8.50
CA ASN A 50 -29.43 -16.63 -8.29
C ASN A 50 -30.52 -15.56 -8.07
N ASP A 51 -30.63 -14.63 -9.02
CA ASP A 51 -31.57 -13.50 -9.01
C ASP A 51 -31.38 -12.48 -7.87
N ALA A 52 -30.44 -12.72 -6.94
CA ALA A 52 -30.07 -11.75 -5.91
C ALA A 52 -29.00 -10.79 -6.43
N PRO A 53 -29.17 -9.47 -6.28
CA PRO A 53 -28.18 -8.50 -6.70
C PRO A 53 -26.95 -8.56 -5.78
N VAL A 54 -25.78 -8.81 -6.37
CA VAL A 54 -24.49 -8.78 -5.67
C VAL A 54 -23.83 -7.42 -5.79
N TYR A 55 -23.86 -6.84 -7.00
CA TYR A 55 -23.37 -5.49 -7.30
C TYR A 55 -24.35 -4.75 -8.18
N ARG A 56 -24.52 -3.45 -7.91
CA ARG A 56 -25.17 -2.48 -8.78
C ARG A 56 -24.32 -1.22 -8.78
N LEU A 57 -23.51 -1.07 -9.82
CA LEU A 57 -22.51 -0.01 -9.94
C LEU A 57 -22.95 0.96 -11.03
N GLN A 58 -23.12 2.22 -10.68
CA GLN A 58 -23.40 3.28 -11.63
C GLN A 58 -22.10 3.91 -12.13
N PRO A 59 -22.07 4.61 -13.27
CA PRO A 59 -20.93 5.41 -13.69
C PRO A 59 -20.48 6.35 -12.59
N ALA A 60 -19.18 6.37 -12.29
CA ALA A 60 -18.65 7.11 -11.16
C ALA A 60 -17.17 7.49 -11.40
N SER A 61 -16.62 8.35 -10.55
CA SER A 61 -15.17 8.57 -10.52
C SER A 61 -14.44 7.29 -10.05
N LEU A 62 -13.17 7.15 -10.37
CA LEU A 62 -12.37 6.00 -9.94
C LEU A 62 -12.40 5.82 -8.42
N ALA A 63 -12.26 6.90 -7.65
CA ALA A 63 -12.34 6.85 -6.19
C ALA A 63 -13.68 6.31 -5.68
N ALA A 64 -14.80 6.78 -6.26
CA ALA A 64 -16.12 6.30 -5.91
C ALA A 64 -16.30 4.82 -6.31
N ARG A 65 -15.85 4.43 -7.52
CA ARG A 65 -15.88 3.04 -7.98
C ARG A 65 -15.11 2.11 -7.05
N ILE A 66 -13.94 2.50 -6.57
CA ILE A 66 -13.17 1.72 -5.59
C ILE A 66 -13.99 1.52 -4.31
N VAL A 67 -14.64 2.57 -3.82
CA VAL A 67 -15.49 2.50 -2.62
C VAL A 67 -16.69 1.59 -2.83
N ASP A 68 -17.33 1.65 -3.99
CA ASP A 68 -18.49 0.81 -4.32
C ASP A 68 -18.14 -0.68 -4.44
N VAL A 69 -16.94 -0.98 -4.95
CA VAL A 69 -16.45 -2.36 -5.14
C VAL A 69 -15.89 -2.97 -3.86
N VAL A 70 -15.10 -2.21 -3.10
CA VAL A 70 -14.35 -2.69 -1.93
C VAL A 70 -15.14 -2.47 -0.63
N GLY A 71 -15.87 -1.35 -0.56
CA GLY A 71 -16.65 -0.97 0.62
C GLY A 71 -16.28 0.40 1.17
N ARG A 72 -17.21 1.00 1.91
CA ARG A 72 -17.08 2.37 2.42
C ARG A 72 -15.91 2.59 3.37
N HIS A 73 -15.43 1.56 4.02
CA HIS A 73 -14.32 1.63 4.98
C HIS A 73 -12.99 2.09 4.36
N ILE A 74 -12.82 1.90 3.03
CA ILE A 74 -11.58 2.30 2.36
C ILE A 74 -11.52 3.81 2.08
N LYS A 75 -12.67 4.48 1.97
CA LYS A 75 -12.78 5.89 1.54
C LYS A 75 -11.85 6.86 2.28
N PRO A 76 -11.80 6.88 3.64
CA PRO A 76 -10.92 7.81 4.37
C PRO A 76 -9.43 7.47 4.24
N ASN A 77 -9.13 6.30 3.70
CA ASN A 77 -7.78 5.76 3.65
C ASN A 77 -7.16 5.79 2.25
N LEU A 78 -7.87 6.29 1.24
CA LEU A 78 -7.36 6.41 -0.11
C LEU A 78 -6.49 7.66 -0.26
N LEU A 79 -5.29 7.49 -0.80
CA LEU A 79 -4.34 8.54 -1.17
C LEU A 79 -4.16 8.47 -2.68
N GLU A 80 -4.34 9.60 -3.35
CA GLU A 80 -4.21 9.69 -4.80
C GLU A 80 -2.73 9.64 -5.21
N VAL A 81 -2.44 8.81 -6.20
CA VAL A 81 -1.13 8.69 -6.84
C VAL A 81 -1.23 9.23 -8.24
N ALA A 82 -0.33 10.16 -8.59
CA ALA A 82 -0.19 10.66 -9.94
C ALA A 82 1.30 10.92 -10.21
N ALA A 83 1.82 10.26 -11.24
CA ALA A 83 3.16 10.49 -11.76
C ALA A 83 3.13 10.34 -13.28
N ASP A 84 3.68 11.29 -13.99
CA ASP A 84 3.77 11.29 -15.45
C ASP A 84 5.23 11.38 -15.86
N THR A 85 5.69 10.40 -16.64
CA THR A 85 7.06 10.32 -17.14
C THR A 85 7.04 9.94 -18.62
N SER A 86 8.17 10.03 -19.28
CA SER A 86 8.33 9.59 -20.68
C SER A 86 8.23 8.06 -20.88
N ILE A 87 8.30 7.29 -19.81
CA ILE A 87 8.30 5.82 -19.86
C ILE A 87 6.91 5.27 -19.50
N VAL A 88 6.33 5.75 -18.41
CA VAL A 88 5.04 5.31 -17.87
C VAL A 88 4.34 6.43 -17.16
N ARG A 89 3.05 6.53 -17.36
CA ARG A 89 2.15 7.33 -16.53
C ARG A 89 1.50 6.42 -15.48
N VAL A 90 1.63 6.79 -14.22
CA VAL A 90 1.09 6.05 -13.07
C VAL A 90 0.02 6.88 -12.42
N GLU A 91 -1.20 6.37 -12.36
CA GLU A 91 -2.35 7.02 -11.73
C GLU A 91 -3.08 6.03 -10.83
N GLY A 92 -3.88 6.53 -9.91
CA GLY A 92 -4.74 5.70 -9.08
C GLY A 92 -4.68 6.03 -7.61
N PHE A 93 -4.80 5.01 -6.77
CA PHE A 93 -4.90 5.20 -5.33
C PHE A 93 -4.09 4.13 -4.56
N VAL A 94 -3.55 4.55 -3.42
CA VAL A 94 -2.93 3.66 -2.43
C VAL A 94 -3.55 3.91 -1.06
N GLY A 95 -3.51 2.91 -0.20
CA GLY A 95 -4.07 2.98 1.15
C GLY A 95 -3.11 3.66 2.13
N ARG A 96 -3.63 4.41 3.12
CA ARG A 96 -2.83 4.90 4.24
C ARG A 96 -2.15 3.73 4.97
N PRO A 97 -0.92 3.87 5.46
CA PRO A 97 -0.23 2.83 6.23
C PRO A 97 -1.04 2.30 7.42
N ALA A 98 -1.73 3.18 8.15
CA ALA A 98 -2.58 2.80 9.27
C ALA A 98 -3.76 1.86 8.90
N ALA A 99 -4.13 1.80 7.61
CA ALA A 99 -5.19 0.94 7.11
C ALA A 99 -4.68 -0.38 6.50
N ALA A 100 -3.38 -0.68 6.61
CA ALA A 100 -2.81 -1.92 6.10
C ALA A 100 -3.41 -3.15 6.82
N LYS A 101 -3.65 -4.21 6.08
CA LYS A 101 -4.31 -5.43 6.55
C LYS A 101 -3.40 -6.65 6.43
N LYS A 102 -3.67 -7.69 7.21
CA LYS A 102 -3.00 -9.00 7.05
C LYS A 102 -3.36 -9.72 5.74
N SER A 103 -4.42 -9.27 5.06
CA SER A 103 -4.88 -9.79 3.78
C SER A 103 -4.40 -8.91 2.63
N ASN A 104 -3.99 -9.52 1.53
CA ASN A 104 -3.57 -8.85 0.30
C ASN A 104 -4.67 -8.77 -0.77
N ALA A 105 -5.95 -8.87 -0.36
CA ALA A 105 -7.08 -8.95 -1.30
C ALA A 105 -7.34 -7.67 -2.10
N GLU A 106 -6.90 -6.51 -1.60
CA GLU A 106 -7.17 -5.19 -2.20
C GLU A 106 -5.94 -4.66 -2.96
N GLN A 107 -5.34 -5.49 -3.81
CA GLN A 107 -4.12 -5.17 -4.55
C GLN A 107 -4.34 -5.35 -6.05
N TYR A 108 -4.44 -4.23 -6.79
CA TYR A 108 -4.77 -4.23 -8.20
C TYR A 108 -3.78 -3.38 -8.99
N PHE A 109 -3.22 -4.00 -10.04
CA PHE A 109 -2.51 -3.32 -11.10
C PHE A 109 -3.28 -3.41 -12.41
N PHE A 110 -3.30 -2.31 -13.13
CA PHE A 110 -3.85 -2.23 -14.47
C PHE A 110 -2.81 -1.61 -15.41
N VAL A 111 -2.73 -2.11 -16.63
CA VAL A 111 -1.92 -1.52 -17.71
C VAL A 111 -2.77 -1.38 -18.97
N ASN A 112 -2.83 -0.18 -19.52
CA ASN A 112 -3.59 0.14 -20.72
C ASN A 112 -5.02 -0.43 -20.69
N GLY A 113 -5.72 -0.26 -19.55
CA GLY A 113 -7.09 -0.73 -19.35
C GLY A 113 -7.24 -2.24 -19.09
N ARG A 114 -6.16 -2.97 -18.74
CA ARG A 114 -6.20 -4.40 -18.46
C ARG A 114 -5.59 -4.72 -17.10
N TYR A 115 -6.29 -5.53 -16.31
CA TYR A 115 -5.75 -6.08 -15.07
C TYR A 115 -4.54 -6.98 -15.37
N PHE A 116 -3.49 -6.84 -14.57
CA PHE A 116 -2.36 -7.77 -14.57
C PHE A 116 -1.84 -8.01 -13.16
N SER A 117 -1.07 -9.08 -13.00
CA SER A 117 -0.41 -9.44 -11.75
C SER A 117 1.09 -9.56 -12.00
N ASP A 118 1.88 -8.82 -11.25
CA ASP A 118 3.33 -8.85 -11.33
C ASP A 118 3.95 -8.78 -9.94
N GLN A 119 4.67 -9.83 -9.56
CA GLN A 119 5.31 -9.93 -8.25
C GLN A 119 6.47 -8.95 -8.07
N TYR A 120 7.13 -8.58 -9.17
CA TYR A 120 8.23 -7.63 -9.12
C TYR A 120 7.72 -6.21 -8.87
N LEU A 121 6.69 -5.77 -9.59
CA LEU A 121 6.07 -4.46 -9.36
C LEU A 121 5.34 -4.40 -8.00
N ARG A 122 4.78 -5.52 -7.53
CA ARG A 122 4.25 -5.60 -6.17
C ARG A 122 5.32 -5.27 -5.13
N LYS A 123 6.55 -5.76 -5.31
CA LYS A 123 7.67 -5.42 -4.42
C LYS A 123 7.99 -3.93 -4.44
N ALA A 124 7.81 -3.22 -5.57
CA ALA A 124 7.99 -1.76 -5.64
C ALA A 124 7.04 -1.02 -4.68
N VAL A 125 5.76 -1.41 -4.69
CA VAL A 125 4.78 -0.84 -3.75
C VAL A 125 5.13 -1.18 -2.32
N LEU A 126 5.39 -2.46 -2.00
CA LEU A 126 5.73 -2.89 -0.63
C LEU A 126 6.99 -2.19 -0.11
N ARG A 127 8.00 -1.99 -0.96
CA ARG A 127 9.23 -1.26 -0.61
C ARG A 127 8.94 0.20 -0.24
N ALA A 128 7.98 0.85 -0.91
CA ALA A 128 7.57 2.21 -0.57
C ALA A 128 6.93 2.31 0.83
N TYR A 129 6.31 1.23 1.29
CA TYR A 129 5.72 1.11 2.63
C TYR A 129 6.68 0.57 3.69
N GLU A 130 7.91 0.24 3.34
CA GLU A 130 8.90 -0.28 4.28
C GLU A 130 9.06 0.67 5.48
N LYS A 131 9.08 0.14 6.69
CA LYS A 131 9.09 0.86 7.97
C LYS A 131 7.82 1.67 8.30
N LEU A 132 6.80 1.66 7.44
CA LEU A 132 5.52 2.33 7.70
C LEU A 132 4.43 1.35 8.14
N ILE A 133 4.58 0.08 7.79
CA ILE A 133 3.65 -1.00 8.15
C ILE A 133 4.44 -2.21 8.66
N PRO A 134 3.84 -3.06 9.51
CA PRO A 134 4.45 -4.33 9.89
C PRO A 134 4.63 -5.26 8.67
N ASP A 135 5.68 -6.09 8.67
CA ASP A 135 6.00 -7.02 7.57
C ASP A 135 4.90 -8.03 7.25
N THR A 136 4.02 -8.29 8.22
CA THR A 136 2.86 -9.19 8.08
C THR A 136 1.63 -8.50 7.51
N CYS A 137 1.69 -7.20 7.23
CA CYS A 137 0.59 -6.40 6.71
C CYS A 137 0.84 -5.97 5.26
N PHE A 138 -0.25 -5.79 4.53
CA PHE A 138 -0.23 -5.41 3.13
C PHE A 138 -1.08 -4.16 2.92
N PRO A 139 -0.57 -3.16 2.18
CA PRO A 139 -1.34 -1.99 1.81
C PRO A 139 -2.33 -2.33 0.71
N ALA A 140 -3.47 -1.65 0.69
CA ALA A 140 -4.33 -1.64 -0.48
C ALA A 140 -3.73 -0.73 -1.56
N TYR A 141 -3.86 -1.12 -2.82
CA TYR A 141 -3.51 -0.26 -3.94
C TYR A 141 -4.33 -0.58 -5.20
N PHE A 142 -4.60 0.46 -5.97
CA PHE A 142 -5.34 0.45 -7.23
C PHE A 142 -4.57 1.33 -8.20
N LEU A 143 -3.58 0.76 -8.89
CA LEU A 143 -2.63 1.50 -9.72
C LEU A 143 -2.86 1.20 -11.19
N PHE A 144 -2.95 2.25 -11.97
CA PHE A 144 -3.19 2.24 -13.40
C PHE A 144 -1.93 2.77 -14.10
N LEU A 145 -1.37 1.96 -14.95
CA LEU A 145 -0.20 2.27 -15.74
C LEU A 145 -0.62 2.49 -17.19
N THR A 146 -0.24 3.62 -17.76
CA THR A 146 -0.37 3.88 -19.19
C THR A 146 1.02 3.89 -19.78
N ILE A 147 1.26 2.97 -20.72
CA ILE A 147 2.56 2.73 -21.35
C ILE A 147 2.33 2.57 -22.84
N ASP A 148 3.28 2.99 -23.66
CA ASP A 148 3.25 2.76 -25.11
C ASP A 148 3.05 1.25 -25.38
N PRO A 149 2.01 0.87 -26.15
CA PRO A 149 1.76 -0.53 -26.48
C PRO A 149 2.95 -1.26 -27.14
N GLU A 150 3.83 -0.55 -27.84
CA GLU A 150 5.03 -1.12 -28.45
C GLU A 150 6.09 -1.54 -27.41
N ARG A 151 5.99 -1.04 -26.18
CA ARG A 151 6.94 -1.31 -25.09
C ARG A 151 6.47 -2.38 -24.12
N ILE A 152 5.33 -3.02 -24.40
CA ILE A 152 4.78 -4.09 -23.56
C ILE A 152 4.33 -5.27 -24.42
N ASP A 153 4.53 -6.49 -23.91
CA ASP A 153 3.93 -7.70 -24.45
C ASP A 153 2.97 -8.31 -23.42
N VAL A 154 1.70 -8.41 -23.79
CA VAL A 154 0.62 -9.00 -22.98
C VAL A 154 0.32 -10.44 -23.35
N ASN A 155 0.94 -10.96 -24.43
CA ASN A 155 0.70 -12.31 -24.91
C ASN A 155 1.68 -13.34 -24.33
N VAL A 156 2.02 -13.20 -23.07
CA VAL A 156 3.00 -14.03 -22.36
C VAL A 156 2.35 -15.29 -21.78
N HIS A 157 1.11 -15.19 -21.29
CA HIS A 157 0.39 -16.30 -20.66
C HIS A 157 -1.01 -16.46 -21.25
N PRO A 158 -1.56 -17.70 -21.35
CA PRO A 158 -2.91 -17.94 -21.91
C PRO A 158 -4.02 -17.12 -21.24
N GLN A 159 -3.93 -16.88 -19.93
CA GLN A 159 -4.89 -16.05 -19.19
C GLN A 159 -4.64 -14.55 -19.39
N LYS A 160 -3.51 -14.16 -19.99
CA LYS A 160 -3.12 -12.75 -20.24
C LYS A 160 -3.13 -11.89 -18.99
N ILE A 161 -2.79 -12.47 -17.84
CA ILE A 161 -2.66 -11.79 -16.55
C ILE A 161 -1.23 -11.31 -16.32
N GLU A 162 -0.28 -11.81 -17.08
CA GLU A 162 1.12 -11.41 -17.03
C GLU A 162 1.43 -10.46 -18.18
N VAL A 163 2.27 -9.48 -17.90
CA VAL A 163 2.72 -8.48 -18.88
C VAL A 163 4.24 -8.42 -18.82
N LYS A 164 4.87 -8.46 -19.97
CA LYS A 164 6.31 -8.24 -20.11
C LYS A 164 6.53 -6.78 -20.52
N PHE A 165 7.37 -6.11 -19.78
CA PHE A 165 7.80 -4.73 -20.03
C PHE A 165 9.19 -4.74 -20.66
N ASP A 166 9.46 -3.88 -21.63
CA ASP A 166 10.78 -3.73 -22.22
C ASP A 166 11.81 -3.25 -21.19
N ASP A 167 11.41 -2.26 -20.39
CA ASP A 167 12.22 -1.72 -19.29
C ASP A 167 11.49 -1.88 -17.96
N LYS A 168 11.52 -3.10 -17.44
CA LYS A 168 10.84 -3.44 -16.20
C LYS A 168 11.44 -2.75 -14.98
N GLU A 169 12.74 -2.48 -15.01
CA GLU A 169 13.44 -1.78 -13.93
C GLU A 169 13.00 -0.33 -13.81
N ALA A 170 12.96 0.39 -14.94
CA ALA A 170 12.48 1.78 -14.94
C ALA A 170 11.02 1.89 -14.48
N VAL A 171 10.15 0.98 -14.92
CA VAL A 171 8.76 0.93 -14.46
C VAL A 171 8.69 0.69 -12.95
N TRP A 172 9.53 -0.20 -12.41
CA TRP A 172 9.60 -0.48 -10.98
C TRP A 172 10.01 0.77 -10.19
N GLU A 173 11.08 1.46 -10.61
CA GLU A 173 11.57 2.68 -9.95
C GLU A 173 10.53 3.80 -9.96
N ILE A 174 9.83 3.98 -11.09
CA ILE A 174 8.80 5.01 -11.22
C ILE A 174 7.61 4.70 -10.31
N VAL A 175 7.13 3.45 -10.29
CA VAL A 175 6.03 3.02 -9.40
C VAL A 175 6.44 3.22 -7.93
N HIS A 176 7.64 2.79 -7.55
CA HIS A 176 8.16 2.95 -6.20
C HIS A 176 8.22 4.44 -5.81
N ALA A 177 8.81 5.29 -6.66
CA ALA A 177 8.94 6.72 -6.41
C ALA A 177 7.58 7.43 -6.32
N ALA A 178 6.63 7.08 -7.21
CA ALA A 178 5.28 7.65 -7.21
C ALA A 178 4.54 7.36 -5.89
N VAL A 179 4.57 6.10 -5.45
CA VAL A 179 3.93 5.69 -4.19
C VAL A 179 4.62 6.34 -3.01
N ARG A 180 5.96 6.31 -2.95
CA ARG A 180 6.73 6.92 -1.86
C ARG A 180 6.51 8.43 -1.75
N ASN A 181 6.46 9.14 -2.88
CA ASN A 181 6.16 10.57 -2.92
C ASN A 181 4.76 10.87 -2.37
N THR A 182 3.76 10.06 -2.74
CA THR A 182 2.38 10.19 -2.23
C THR A 182 2.34 9.99 -0.71
N LEU A 183 3.02 8.98 -0.19
CA LEU A 183 3.10 8.72 1.24
C LEU A 183 3.80 9.85 1.99
N GLY A 184 4.87 10.43 1.40
CA GLY A 184 5.59 11.56 1.96
C GLY A 184 4.72 12.81 2.08
N LYS A 185 4.01 13.18 1.00
CA LYS A 185 3.12 14.37 0.97
C LYS A 185 2.00 14.32 1.99
N THR A 186 1.55 13.14 2.38
CA THR A 186 0.45 12.98 3.33
C THR A 186 0.88 12.84 4.78
N GLY A 187 2.15 13.10 5.09
CA GLY A 187 2.71 12.98 6.43
C GLY A 187 2.78 11.53 6.95
N ALA A 188 2.55 10.55 6.08
CA ALA A 188 2.64 9.14 6.43
C ALA A 188 4.11 8.67 6.60
N VAL A 189 5.05 9.39 6.01
CA VAL A 189 6.49 9.24 6.24
C VAL A 189 6.93 10.41 7.12
N PRO A 190 7.62 10.20 8.25
CA PRO A 190 8.29 11.26 8.96
C PRO A 190 9.33 11.87 8.00
N MET A 191 9.02 12.96 7.33
CA MET A 191 10.02 13.76 6.68
C MET A 191 10.75 14.50 7.80
N MET A 192 12.07 14.36 7.88
CA MET A 192 12.87 15.37 8.55
C MET A 192 12.71 16.64 7.72
N ASP A 193 11.88 17.53 8.21
CA ASP A 193 11.66 18.82 7.60
C ASP A 193 12.90 19.70 7.91
N PHE A 194 13.89 19.64 7.04
CA PHE A 194 15.07 20.53 7.12
C PHE A 194 14.70 21.98 6.80
N THR A 195 13.48 22.25 6.37
CA THR A 195 12.92 23.59 6.14
C THR A 195 12.06 24.09 7.31
N ALA A 196 11.85 23.28 8.35
CA ALA A 196 11.36 23.82 9.59
C ALA A 196 12.43 24.83 10.06
N GLU A 197 12.18 26.10 9.77
CA GLU A 197 12.84 27.23 10.39
C GLU A 197 12.53 27.25 11.89
N GLY A 198 12.89 26.20 12.56
CA GLY A 198 13.20 26.24 13.96
C GLY A 198 14.49 27.04 14.05
N ARG A 199 14.38 28.35 14.08
CA ARG A 199 15.44 29.17 14.68
C ARG A 199 15.74 28.53 16.00
N ILE A 200 16.79 27.72 16.05
CA ILE A 200 17.50 27.47 17.28
C ILE A 200 18.01 28.86 17.63
N GLU A 201 17.30 29.58 18.48
CA GLU A 201 17.83 30.75 19.13
C GLU A 201 19.03 30.26 19.94
N ILE A 202 20.18 30.27 19.30
CA ILE A 202 21.44 30.14 20.03
C ILE A 202 21.50 31.40 20.87
N PRO A 203 21.44 31.29 22.21
CA PRO A 203 21.54 32.46 23.08
C PRO A 203 22.87 33.14 22.76
N VAL A 204 22.83 34.22 22.03
CA VAL A 204 24.03 35.01 21.79
C VAL A 204 24.39 35.62 23.14
N ALA A 205 25.56 35.23 23.68
CA ALA A 205 26.09 35.77 24.92
C ALA A 205 26.09 37.29 24.81
N GLN A 206 25.30 37.98 25.60
CA GLN A 206 25.25 39.41 25.64
C GLN A 206 26.57 39.91 26.28
N ARG A 207 27.24 40.81 25.57
CA ARG A 207 28.50 41.38 26.02
C ARG A 207 28.25 42.14 27.35
N GLY A 208 28.73 41.57 28.48
CA GLY A 208 28.54 42.12 29.82
C GLY A 208 27.63 41.34 30.73
N ALA A 209 27.05 40.23 30.30
CA ALA A 209 26.32 39.31 31.20
C ALA A 209 27.34 38.56 32.06
N VAL A 210 27.19 38.67 33.37
CA VAL A 210 27.95 37.86 34.35
C VAL A 210 27.30 36.50 34.36
N TYR A 211 27.98 35.49 33.86
CA TYR A 211 27.54 34.11 33.95
C TYR A 211 28.20 33.50 35.17
N ASP A 212 27.40 32.98 36.10
CA ASP A 212 27.93 32.13 37.16
C ASP A 212 28.52 30.88 36.54
N GLU A 213 29.81 30.64 36.78
CA GLU A 213 30.43 29.40 36.37
C GLU A 213 29.76 28.22 37.06
N PRO A 214 29.36 27.18 36.34
CA PRO A 214 28.77 25.99 36.98
C PRO A 214 29.84 25.44 37.93
N ALA A 215 29.49 25.36 39.24
CA ALA A 215 30.35 24.77 40.25
C ALA A 215 30.64 23.31 39.82
N ALA A 216 31.90 23.03 39.52
CA ALA A 216 32.33 21.68 39.24
C ALA A 216 32.16 20.87 40.54
N MET A 217 31.17 20.02 40.59
CA MET A 217 31.08 18.98 41.61
C MET A 217 32.15 17.94 41.33
N VAL A 218 33.32 18.16 41.88
CA VAL A 218 34.43 17.21 41.85
C VAL A 218 34.10 16.13 42.86
N ASN A 219 33.74 14.94 42.39
CA ASN A 219 33.64 13.77 43.23
C ASN A 219 35.06 13.29 43.53
N GLU A 220 35.61 13.62 44.69
CA GLU A 220 36.97 13.29 45.13
C GLU A 220 37.24 11.76 45.13
N HIS A 221 36.22 10.93 45.02
CA HIS A 221 36.34 9.48 44.98
C HIS A 221 36.11 8.88 43.59
N TYR A 222 35.93 9.71 42.54
CA TYR A 222 35.82 9.24 41.16
C TYR A 222 37.17 8.90 40.55
N ASN A 223 37.45 7.62 40.43
CA ASN A 223 38.60 7.13 39.71
C ASN A 223 38.15 6.28 38.53
N PRO A 224 38.19 6.80 37.29
CA PRO A 224 37.74 6.06 36.11
C PRO A 224 38.60 4.85 35.76
N PHE A 225 39.75 4.66 36.43
CA PHE A 225 40.69 3.56 36.21
C PHE A 225 40.72 2.54 37.36
N ALA A 226 39.83 2.66 38.37
CA ALA A 226 39.74 1.66 39.41
C ALA A 226 39.01 0.42 38.87
N GLU A 227 39.69 -0.74 38.86
CA GLU A 227 39.09 -2.01 38.55
C GLU A 227 37.98 -2.30 39.59
N GLY A 228 36.69 -2.31 39.16
CA GLY A 228 35.58 -2.67 40.00
C GLY A 228 34.41 -1.69 40.08
N TYR A 229 34.36 -0.63 39.28
CA TYR A 229 33.18 0.19 39.15
C TYR A 229 32.09 -0.53 38.32
N ALA A 230 31.36 -1.45 38.94
CA ALA A 230 30.05 -1.88 38.43
C ALA A 230 29.11 -0.67 38.55
N ALA A 231 28.39 -0.32 37.50
CA ALA A 231 27.42 0.76 37.49
C ALA A 231 26.26 0.42 38.42
N GLU A 232 26.36 0.85 39.70
CA GLU A 232 25.21 0.96 40.60
C GLU A 232 24.59 2.33 40.39
N GLY A 233 23.44 2.37 39.69
CA GLY A 233 22.73 3.61 39.47
C GLY A 233 21.60 3.46 38.44
N GLY A 234 20.79 2.43 38.60
CA GLY A 234 19.49 2.31 37.92
C GLY A 234 18.43 2.09 38.98
N ASP A 235 17.66 3.15 39.29
CA ASP A 235 16.46 3.06 40.11
C ASP A 235 15.62 1.86 39.66
N ALA A 236 15.44 0.90 40.59
CA ALA A 236 14.48 -0.17 40.46
C ALA A 236 13.08 0.42 40.54
N ALA A 237 12.43 0.62 39.41
CA ALA A 237 10.99 0.78 39.37
C ALA A 237 10.35 -0.53 39.86
N GLU A 238 9.62 -0.46 40.98
CA GLU A 238 8.82 -1.55 41.50
C GLU A 238 7.85 -2.06 40.43
N VAL A 239 7.97 -3.34 40.14
CA VAL A 239 7.00 -4.06 39.32
C VAL A 239 5.83 -4.42 40.24
N GLU A 240 4.70 -3.73 40.11
CA GLU A 240 3.45 -4.18 40.70
C GLU A 240 3.02 -5.50 40.04
N GLU A 241 3.04 -6.57 40.84
CA GLU A 241 2.37 -7.85 40.50
C GLU A 241 0.86 -7.63 40.48
N PHE A 242 0.23 -7.85 39.31
CA PHE A 242 -1.22 -8.02 39.24
C PHE A 242 -1.58 -9.46 39.66
N PRO A 243 -2.50 -9.66 40.61
CA PRO A 243 -2.99 -10.99 40.94
C PRO A 243 -3.90 -11.52 39.82
N GLY A 244 -3.66 -12.77 39.45
CA GLY A 244 -4.51 -13.48 38.53
C GLY A 244 -5.87 -13.89 39.13
N GLU A 245 -6.87 -13.85 38.26
CA GLU A 245 -8.01 -14.79 38.25
C GLU A 245 -8.46 -14.96 36.78
#